data_59dc1909cc2c02b5d0bb563746a7e569
#
_entry.id   59dc1909cc2c02b5d0bb563746a7e569
#
_cell.length_a   1.000
_cell.length_b   1.000
_cell.length_c   1.000
_cell.angle_alpha   90.00
_cell.angle_beta   90.00
_cell.angle_gamma   90.00
#
_symmetry.space_group_name_H-M   'P 1'
#
loop_
_entity.id
_entity.type
_entity.pdbx_description
1 polymer ?
#
loop_
_entity_poly.entity_id
_entity_poly.type
_entity_poly.pdbx_seq_one_letter_code
_entity_poly.pdbx_strand_id
1 'polypeptide(L)'
;MSTPARQLRQSSPPAAAPRPLKAPAVPAPNEPERRWWRLTPARIGFALAALLIYLGLRLPLARWLSPERGIGYALGIIGGSAMLLLLIYPARKHWAWLQAIGSVKRWFQIHMVLGVVGPLCILYHSNFSLGATNSNAALFAMLIVSGSGIIGRYFYSRIHAGLYGHRTTRAELQASADELRGKVAGSAFVPEMLAALDAADRRLAALSKAPMFLRPFIVPPCMWWQRRRLTRRAVAELRATAARSTVVAERHAHFERAVRKYIARRLQATRQVVEFETYEKLFSLWHVLHLPLFFMLLVAGVVHVVAVHVY
;
A
#
# COMPACT_ATOMS: atom_id res chain seq x y z
N MET A 1 19.29 -52.09 -72.48
CA MET A 1 19.54 -52.74 -71.19
C MET A 1 19.51 -51.65 -70.10
N SER A 2 18.38 -51.53 -69.47
CA SER A 2 18.06 -50.43 -68.57
C SER A 2 18.07 -50.93 -67.13
N THR A 3 18.91 -50.33 -66.29
CA THR A 3 18.99 -50.64 -64.84
C THR A 3 18.10 -49.67 -64.07
N PRO A 4 17.19 -50.12 -63.19
CA PRO A 4 16.33 -49.21 -62.44
C PRO A 4 17.04 -48.67 -61.19
N ALA A 5 16.98 -47.34 -61.03
CA ALA A 5 17.46 -46.60 -59.85
C ALA A 5 16.63 -46.95 -58.58
N ARG A 6 17.32 -47.42 -57.58
CA ARG A 6 16.79 -47.75 -56.25
C ARG A 6 16.62 -46.45 -55.46
N GLN A 7 15.36 -45.97 -55.31
CA GLN A 7 15.04 -44.83 -54.44
C GLN A 7 15.23 -45.26 -52.95
N LEU A 8 16.22 -44.72 -52.29
CA LEU A 8 16.40 -44.76 -50.86
C LEU A 8 15.36 -43.85 -50.22
N ARG A 9 14.34 -44.47 -49.60
CA ARG A 9 13.46 -43.74 -48.66
C ARG A 9 14.29 -43.30 -47.45
N GLN A 10 14.57 -42.01 -47.37
CA GLN A 10 15.07 -41.38 -46.14
C GLN A 10 13.89 -41.32 -45.16
N SER A 11 13.91 -42.18 -44.13
CA SER A 11 13.00 -42.13 -42.98
C SER A 11 13.41 -40.92 -42.14
N SER A 12 12.56 -39.92 -42.13
CA SER A 12 12.68 -38.77 -41.18
C SER A 12 12.64 -39.29 -39.73
N PRO A 13 13.50 -38.80 -38.84
CA PRO A 13 13.44 -39.20 -37.44
C PRO A 13 12.11 -38.74 -36.80
N PRO A 14 11.55 -39.49 -35.86
CA PRO A 14 10.29 -39.12 -35.19
C PRO A 14 10.47 -37.77 -34.46
N ALA A 15 9.50 -36.87 -34.65
CA ALA A 15 9.45 -35.58 -34.00
C ALA A 15 9.59 -35.77 -32.47
N ALA A 16 10.58 -35.09 -31.89
CA ALA A 16 10.79 -35.12 -30.47
C ALA A 16 9.54 -34.63 -29.73
N ALA A 17 9.05 -35.44 -28.77
CA ALA A 17 7.91 -35.09 -27.95
C ALA A 17 8.14 -33.74 -27.29
N PRO A 18 7.13 -32.85 -27.23
CA PRO A 18 7.27 -31.52 -26.64
C PRO A 18 7.70 -31.67 -25.17
N ARG A 19 8.82 -31.04 -24.82
CA ARG A 19 9.30 -30.98 -23.43
C ARG A 19 8.17 -30.42 -22.56
N PRO A 20 7.80 -31.09 -21.44
CA PRO A 20 6.84 -30.52 -20.52
C PRO A 20 7.34 -29.15 -20.07
N LEU A 21 6.54 -28.11 -20.33
CA LEU A 21 6.78 -26.75 -19.81
C LEU A 21 6.87 -26.91 -18.28
N LYS A 22 8.07 -26.66 -17.72
CA LYS A 22 8.23 -26.52 -16.28
C LYS A 22 7.23 -25.46 -15.83
N ALA A 23 6.20 -25.88 -15.11
CA ALA A 23 5.29 -24.98 -14.46
C ALA A 23 6.16 -23.99 -13.65
N PRO A 24 5.91 -22.66 -13.75
CA PRO A 24 6.65 -21.69 -12.98
C PRO A 24 6.52 -22.10 -11.50
N ALA A 25 7.66 -22.23 -10.81
CA ALA A 25 7.70 -22.57 -9.40
C ALA A 25 6.80 -21.57 -8.67
N VAL A 26 5.69 -22.07 -8.11
CA VAL A 26 4.79 -21.27 -7.28
C VAL A 26 5.65 -20.79 -6.10
N PRO A 27 5.89 -19.48 -5.95
CA PRO A 27 6.66 -19.00 -4.81
C PRO A 27 5.97 -19.49 -3.55
N ALA A 28 6.73 -20.07 -2.63
CA ALA A 28 6.20 -20.51 -1.34
C ALA A 28 5.35 -19.39 -0.73
N PRO A 29 4.19 -19.70 -0.15
CA PRO A 29 3.30 -18.67 0.40
C PRO A 29 4.10 -17.87 1.41
N ASN A 30 4.42 -16.62 1.06
CA ASN A 30 5.02 -15.68 2.00
C ASN A 30 4.04 -15.57 3.17
N GLU A 31 4.39 -16.15 4.29
CA GLU A 31 3.61 -16.06 5.53
C GLU A 31 3.45 -14.57 5.88
N PRO A 32 2.22 -14.01 5.83
CA PRO A 32 2.02 -12.60 6.12
C PRO A 32 2.06 -12.28 7.62
N GLU A 33 2.19 -13.26 8.50
CA GLU A 33 1.87 -13.12 9.91
C GLU A 33 2.98 -12.58 10.81
N ARG A 34 4.22 -12.43 10.34
CA ARG A 34 5.32 -11.92 11.21
C ARG A 34 5.95 -10.60 10.77
N ARG A 35 5.45 -9.93 9.74
CA ARG A 35 6.12 -8.76 9.16
C ARG A 35 5.79 -7.42 9.83
N TRP A 36 4.77 -7.35 10.63
CA TRP A 36 4.35 -6.09 11.26
C TRP A 36 5.22 -5.64 12.44
N TRP A 37 6.00 -6.54 13.04
CA TRP A 37 7.00 -6.21 14.06
C TRP A 37 8.35 -5.75 13.50
N ARG A 38 8.63 -5.92 12.21
CA ARG A 38 9.89 -5.45 11.64
C ARG A 38 9.85 -3.93 11.55
N LEU A 39 10.79 -3.28 12.26
CA LEU A 39 11.05 -1.85 12.15
C LEU A 39 11.54 -1.56 10.74
N THR A 40 10.66 -1.01 9.89
CA THR A 40 11.06 -0.53 8.57
C THR A 40 11.83 0.79 8.73
N PRO A 41 12.82 1.12 7.87
CA PRO A 41 13.54 2.39 7.94
C PRO A 41 12.63 3.62 8.02
N ALA A 42 11.48 3.56 7.37
CA ALA A 42 10.49 4.63 7.45
C ALA A 42 9.87 4.78 8.84
N ARG A 43 9.57 3.66 9.53
CA ARG A 43 9.02 3.72 10.90
C ARG A 43 10.03 4.26 11.89
N ILE A 44 11.31 3.87 11.73
CA ILE A 44 12.41 4.41 12.54
C ILE A 44 12.53 5.92 12.30
N GLY A 45 12.52 6.36 11.04
CA GLY A 45 12.58 7.79 10.70
C GLY A 45 11.43 8.62 11.30
N PHE A 46 10.20 8.10 11.23
CA PHE A 46 9.06 8.77 11.87
C PHE A 46 9.12 8.78 13.39
N ALA A 47 9.57 7.68 14.02
CA ALA A 47 9.75 7.61 15.46
C ALA A 47 10.84 8.60 15.92
N LEU A 48 11.94 8.69 15.18
CA LEU A 48 13.01 9.66 15.44
C LEU A 48 12.53 11.10 15.28
N ALA A 49 11.79 11.41 14.23
CA ALA A 49 11.21 12.73 14.02
C ALA A 49 10.24 13.11 15.16
N ALA A 50 9.37 12.19 15.57
CA ALA A 50 8.47 12.40 16.71
C ALA A 50 9.23 12.61 18.03
N LEU A 51 10.30 11.84 18.26
CA LEU A 51 11.17 12.01 19.42
C LEU A 51 11.86 13.38 19.39
N LEU A 52 12.39 13.81 18.26
CA LEU A 52 13.03 15.11 18.11
C LEU A 52 12.02 16.24 18.37
N ILE A 53 10.80 16.16 17.82
CA ILE A 53 9.75 17.15 18.09
C ILE A 53 9.42 17.17 19.59
N TYR A 54 9.27 16.02 20.23
CA TYR A 54 9.03 15.93 21.67
C TYR A 54 10.15 16.56 22.49
N LEU A 55 11.41 16.28 22.15
CA LEU A 55 12.57 16.87 22.81
C LEU A 55 12.62 18.39 22.59
N GLY A 56 12.33 18.86 21.37
CA GLY A 56 12.26 20.28 21.06
C GLY A 56 11.21 21.03 21.88
N LEU A 57 10.06 20.41 22.14
CA LEU A 57 9.01 20.99 22.98
C LEU A 57 9.32 20.97 24.49
N ARG A 58 10.20 20.06 24.95
CA ARG A 58 10.48 19.87 26.39
C ARG A 58 11.77 20.53 26.85
N LEU A 59 12.75 20.66 25.97
CA LEU A 59 14.05 21.22 26.34
C LEU A 59 14.02 22.74 26.22
N PRO A 60 14.71 23.48 27.13
CA PRO A 60 14.82 24.96 27.07
C PRO A 60 15.82 25.36 25.98
N LEU A 61 15.52 25.09 24.72
CA LEU A 61 16.39 25.30 23.57
C LEU A 61 16.64 26.80 23.28
N ALA A 62 15.79 27.70 23.78
CA ALA A 62 15.91 29.14 23.61
C ALA A 62 17.26 29.70 24.05
N ARG A 63 17.97 29.00 24.94
CA ARG A 63 19.32 29.40 25.39
C ARG A 63 20.39 29.13 24.33
N TRP A 64 20.16 28.19 23.43
CA TRP A 64 21.15 27.69 22.46
C TRP A 64 20.81 27.99 21.02
N LEU A 65 19.52 28.14 20.74
CA LEU A 65 18.99 28.36 19.40
C LEU A 65 18.34 29.72 19.31
N SER A 66 19.01 30.66 18.60
CA SER A 66 18.43 31.94 18.22
C SER A 66 18.03 31.87 16.74
N PRO A 67 16.81 32.30 16.37
CA PRO A 67 16.40 32.38 14.97
C PRO A 67 17.27 33.34 14.14
N GLU A 68 17.84 34.34 14.79
CA GLU A 68 18.59 35.44 14.15
C GLU A 68 20.08 35.14 13.98
N ARG A 69 20.64 34.22 14.75
CA ARG A 69 22.09 33.97 14.80
C ARG A 69 22.47 32.52 15.00
N GLY A 70 23.66 32.15 14.54
CA GLY A 70 24.28 30.84 14.79
C GLY A 70 23.53 29.67 14.24
N ILE A 71 23.39 28.62 15.04
CA ILE A 71 22.80 27.32 14.62
C ILE A 71 21.32 27.46 14.26
N GLY A 72 20.57 28.27 15.02
CA GLY A 72 19.15 28.49 14.74
C GLY A 72 18.92 29.10 13.35
N TYR A 73 19.70 30.12 12.99
CA TYR A 73 19.68 30.76 11.67
C TYR A 73 20.06 29.75 10.56
N ALA A 74 21.14 28.99 10.75
CA ALA A 74 21.56 27.96 9.80
C ALA A 74 20.46 26.89 9.55
N LEU A 75 19.74 26.49 10.61
CA LEU A 75 18.61 25.58 10.49
C LEU A 75 17.47 26.17 9.66
N GLY A 76 17.24 27.47 9.72
CA GLY A 76 16.28 28.17 8.86
C GLY A 76 16.67 28.08 7.39
N ILE A 77 17.94 28.34 7.06
CA ILE A 77 18.47 28.26 5.69
C ILE A 77 18.38 26.79 5.19
N ILE A 78 18.86 25.83 5.98
CA ILE A 78 18.86 24.41 5.62
C ILE A 78 17.43 23.93 5.42
N GLY A 79 16.52 24.24 6.35
CA GLY A 79 15.12 23.86 6.28
C GLY A 79 14.42 24.48 5.08
N GLY A 80 14.60 25.78 4.84
CA GLY A 80 14.05 26.49 3.69
C GLY A 80 14.57 25.94 2.37
N SER A 81 15.87 25.68 2.27
CA SER A 81 16.48 25.05 1.09
C SER A 81 15.94 23.65 0.85
N ALA A 82 15.78 22.84 1.92
CA ALA A 82 15.18 21.51 1.82
C ALA A 82 13.73 21.58 1.32
N MET A 83 12.96 22.56 1.78
CA MET A 83 11.58 22.79 1.32
C MET A 83 11.54 23.23 -0.15
N LEU A 84 12.47 24.04 -0.63
CA LEU A 84 12.59 24.39 -2.05
C LEU A 84 13.01 23.19 -2.92
N LEU A 85 13.90 22.33 -2.42
CA LEU A 85 14.30 21.10 -3.14
C LEU A 85 13.12 20.12 -3.34
N LEU A 86 12.07 20.18 -2.53
CA LEU A 86 10.85 19.40 -2.74
C LEU A 86 10.18 19.70 -4.09
N LEU A 87 10.37 20.91 -4.64
CA LEU A 87 9.87 21.32 -5.97
C LEU A 87 10.45 20.50 -7.11
N ILE A 88 11.65 19.95 -6.94
CA ILE A 88 12.31 19.18 -8.02
C ILE A 88 11.49 17.91 -8.35
N TYR A 89 10.83 17.29 -7.37
CA TYR A 89 10.05 16.07 -7.61
C TYR A 89 8.85 16.31 -8.55
N PRO A 90 7.95 17.29 -8.35
CA PRO A 90 6.90 17.60 -9.31
C PRO A 90 7.44 18.20 -10.62
N ALA A 91 8.49 19.04 -10.57
CA ALA A 91 9.12 19.64 -11.76
C ALA A 91 9.69 18.57 -12.70
N ARG A 92 10.18 17.45 -12.18
CA ARG A 92 10.64 16.31 -12.96
C ARG A 92 9.58 15.77 -13.92
N LYS A 93 8.29 15.88 -13.56
CA LYS A 93 7.19 15.41 -14.43
C LYS A 93 7.10 16.22 -15.73
N HIS A 94 7.55 17.48 -15.71
CA HIS A 94 7.44 18.42 -16.82
C HIS A 94 8.75 18.58 -17.59
N TRP A 95 9.92 18.36 -16.98
CA TRP A 95 11.23 18.58 -17.57
C TRP A 95 11.93 17.28 -17.94
N ALA A 96 12.11 17.03 -19.26
CA ALA A 96 12.67 15.79 -19.78
C ALA A 96 14.09 15.49 -19.26
N TRP A 97 14.94 16.51 -19.10
CA TRP A 97 16.30 16.34 -18.58
C TRP A 97 16.32 15.84 -17.12
N LEU A 98 15.36 16.26 -16.28
CA LEU A 98 15.20 15.75 -14.93
C LEU A 98 14.69 14.30 -14.90
N GLN A 99 13.94 13.87 -15.92
CA GLN A 99 13.47 12.49 -16.04
C GLN A 99 14.64 11.53 -16.28
N ALA A 100 15.71 11.97 -16.94
CA ALA A 100 16.91 11.17 -17.18
C ALA A 100 17.72 10.91 -15.89
N ILE A 101 17.54 11.74 -14.84
CA ILE A 101 18.30 11.65 -13.61
C ILE A 101 17.62 10.71 -12.59
N GLY A 102 18.08 9.47 -12.51
CA GLY A 102 17.66 8.50 -11.49
C GLY A 102 16.22 7.98 -11.63
N SER A 103 15.84 7.04 -10.79
CA SER A 103 14.50 6.43 -10.81
C SER A 103 13.47 7.27 -10.06
N VAL A 104 12.20 7.24 -10.52
CA VAL A 104 11.05 7.89 -9.85
C VAL A 104 10.96 7.49 -8.37
N LYS A 105 11.26 6.23 -8.06
CA LYS A 105 11.24 5.69 -6.69
C LYS A 105 12.23 6.42 -5.77
N ARG A 106 13.45 6.70 -6.25
CA ARG A 106 14.47 7.42 -5.47
C ARG A 106 14.05 8.86 -5.22
N TRP A 107 13.56 9.56 -6.25
CA TRP A 107 13.06 10.93 -6.12
C TRP A 107 11.90 11.04 -5.16
N PHE A 108 10.96 10.08 -5.19
CA PHE A 108 9.89 10.01 -4.21
C PHE A 108 10.40 9.78 -2.79
N GLN A 109 11.41 8.93 -2.61
CA GLN A 109 12.04 8.72 -1.30
C GLN A 109 12.72 9.98 -0.78
N ILE A 110 13.48 10.69 -1.63
CA ILE A 110 14.13 11.96 -1.29
C ILE A 110 13.07 12.99 -0.89
N HIS A 111 12.01 13.14 -1.69
CA HIS A 111 10.90 14.02 -1.37
C HIS A 111 10.29 13.71 0.00
N MET A 112 10.07 12.45 0.32
CA MET A 112 9.53 12.05 1.63
C MET A 112 10.48 12.36 2.79
N VAL A 113 11.80 12.19 2.60
CA VAL A 113 12.80 12.51 3.64
C VAL A 113 12.89 14.03 3.84
N LEU A 114 13.03 14.80 2.77
CA LEU A 114 13.09 16.26 2.83
C LEU A 114 11.79 16.85 3.41
N GLY A 115 10.63 16.25 3.09
CA GLY A 115 9.32 16.64 3.63
C GLY A 115 9.15 16.42 5.13
N VAL A 116 10.07 15.69 5.77
CA VAL A 116 10.14 15.54 7.23
C VAL A 116 11.30 16.36 7.82
N VAL A 117 12.46 16.27 7.21
CA VAL A 117 13.67 16.94 7.71
C VAL A 117 13.58 18.46 7.59
N GLY A 118 13.07 18.98 6.45
CA GLY A 118 12.90 20.42 6.24
C GLY A 118 12.02 21.07 7.32
N PRO A 119 10.78 20.59 7.51
CA PRO A 119 9.91 21.09 8.59
C PRO A 119 10.52 20.96 9.99
N LEU A 120 11.24 19.87 10.25
CA LEU A 120 11.91 19.69 11.53
C LEU A 120 12.97 20.77 11.76
N CYS A 121 13.81 21.08 10.75
CA CYS A 121 14.79 22.17 10.81
C CYS A 121 14.11 23.53 11.06
N ILE A 122 12.99 23.81 10.39
CA ILE A 122 12.23 25.05 10.58
C ILE A 122 11.61 25.12 11.99
N LEU A 123 11.09 24.02 12.54
CA LEU A 123 10.58 23.98 13.91
C LEU A 123 11.68 24.32 14.92
N TYR A 124 12.89 23.80 14.74
CA TYR A 124 14.03 24.13 15.58
C TYR A 124 14.52 25.58 15.35
N HIS A 125 14.49 26.08 14.10
CA HIS A 125 14.77 27.47 13.78
C HIS A 125 13.81 28.41 14.50
N SER A 126 12.49 28.13 14.51
CA SER A 126 11.49 28.91 15.22
C SER A 126 11.52 28.72 16.75
N ASN A 127 12.37 27.80 17.23
CA ASN A 127 12.45 27.42 18.65
C ASN A 127 11.07 26.95 19.20
N PHE A 128 10.23 26.33 18.37
CA PHE A 128 8.87 25.92 18.70
C PHE A 128 7.98 27.04 19.24
N SER A 129 8.32 28.31 18.93
CA SER A 129 7.61 29.50 19.38
C SER A 129 6.89 30.18 18.21
N LEU A 130 5.86 30.94 18.55
CA LEU A 130 5.18 31.81 17.60
C LEU A 130 5.89 33.19 17.59
N GLY A 131 6.06 33.73 16.40
CA GLY A 131 6.69 35.02 16.17
C GLY A 131 5.72 36.03 15.53
N ALA A 132 6.24 36.84 14.62
CA ALA A 132 5.46 37.80 13.86
C ALA A 132 4.38 37.09 12.99
N THR A 133 3.32 37.80 12.60
CA THR A 133 2.18 37.21 11.86
C THR A 133 2.60 36.54 10.56
N ASN A 134 3.52 37.12 9.80
CA ASN A 134 4.06 36.54 8.56
C ASN A 134 4.84 35.26 8.83
N SER A 135 5.64 35.20 9.91
CA SER A 135 6.37 33.99 10.33
C SER A 135 5.40 32.86 10.73
N ASN A 136 4.36 33.22 11.49
CA ASN A 136 3.32 32.27 11.89
C ASN A 136 2.55 31.72 10.69
N ALA A 137 2.20 32.56 9.71
CA ALA A 137 1.53 32.12 8.49
C ALA A 137 2.39 31.12 7.72
N ALA A 138 3.70 31.36 7.56
CA ALA A 138 4.62 30.42 6.91
C ALA A 138 4.76 29.13 7.71
N LEU A 139 4.86 29.19 9.05
CA LEU A 139 4.96 28.03 9.93
C LEU A 139 3.70 27.14 9.85
N PHE A 140 2.51 27.72 9.96
CA PHE A 140 1.25 26.97 9.86
C PHE A 140 1.04 26.37 8.46
N ALA A 141 1.34 27.13 7.39
CA ALA A 141 1.29 26.62 6.03
C ALA A 141 2.21 25.39 5.86
N MET A 142 3.45 25.48 6.38
CA MET A 142 4.40 24.37 6.37
C MET A 142 3.88 23.14 7.12
N LEU A 143 3.34 23.33 8.32
CA LEU A 143 2.81 22.22 9.13
C LEU A 143 1.62 21.53 8.44
N ILE A 144 0.72 22.30 7.83
CA ILE A 144 -0.43 21.78 7.10
C ILE A 144 0.04 20.97 5.87
N VAL A 145 0.96 21.52 5.08
CA VAL A 145 1.49 20.83 3.88
C VAL A 145 2.21 19.55 4.28
N SER A 146 3.10 19.59 5.29
CA SER A 146 3.84 18.43 5.77
C SER A 146 2.92 17.35 6.35
N GLY A 147 1.95 17.75 7.18
CA GLY A 147 0.93 16.85 7.71
C GLY A 147 0.12 16.18 6.60
N SER A 148 -0.31 16.95 5.59
CA SER A 148 -1.00 16.40 4.42
C SER A 148 -0.12 15.43 3.63
N GLY A 149 1.20 15.66 3.56
CA GLY A 149 2.17 14.75 2.93
C GLY A 149 2.20 13.37 3.60
N ILE A 150 2.09 13.31 4.93
CA ILE A 150 1.99 12.04 5.68
C ILE A 150 0.72 11.29 5.30
N ILE A 151 -0.41 11.99 5.17
CA ILE A 151 -1.68 11.42 4.73
C ILE A 151 -1.56 10.87 3.30
N GLY A 152 -0.97 11.62 2.38
CA GLY A 152 -0.71 11.19 1.00
C GLY A 152 0.16 9.93 0.94
N ARG A 153 1.21 9.84 1.76
CA ARG A 153 2.04 8.64 1.89
C ARG A 153 1.24 7.43 2.38
N TYR A 154 0.34 7.62 3.33
CA TYR A 154 -0.54 6.55 3.79
C TYR A 154 -1.41 6.01 2.65
N PHE A 155 -2.08 6.88 1.88
CA PHE A 155 -2.89 6.48 0.73
C PHE A 155 -2.04 5.76 -0.33
N TYR A 156 -0.88 6.32 -0.69
CA TYR A 156 0.05 5.70 -1.63
C TYR A 156 0.45 4.27 -1.21
N SER A 157 0.75 4.06 0.08
CA SER A 157 1.14 2.75 0.59
C SER A 157 0.00 1.72 0.48
N ARG A 158 -1.26 2.16 0.67
CA ARG A 158 -2.44 1.31 0.53
C ARG A 158 -2.72 0.94 -0.92
N ILE A 159 -2.59 1.88 -1.84
CA ILE A 159 -2.73 1.64 -3.28
C ILE A 159 -1.69 0.63 -3.76
N HIS A 160 -0.43 0.82 -3.37
CA HIS A 160 0.67 -0.05 -3.79
C HIS A 160 0.52 -1.49 -3.26
N ALA A 161 0.12 -1.64 -2.00
CA ALA A 161 -0.18 -2.95 -1.42
C ALA A 161 -1.36 -3.64 -2.12
N GLY A 162 -2.38 -2.87 -2.55
CA GLY A 162 -3.52 -3.38 -3.33
C GLY A 162 -3.11 -3.90 -4.70
N LEU A 163 -2.35 -3.14 -5.48
CA LEU A 163 -1.95 -3.48 -6.85
C LEU A 163 -1.12 -4.78 -6.95
N TYR A 164 -0.17 -4.98 -6.04
CA TYR A 164 0.68 -6.17 -6.05
C TYR A 164 -0.04 -7.40 -5.48
N GLY A 165 -0.99 -7.23 -4.57
CA GLY A 165 -1.79 -8.31 -4.00
C GLY A 165 -2.78 -8.94 -4.99
N HIS A 166 -3.31 -8.17 -5.94
CA HIS A 166 -4.39 -8.62 -6.83
C HIS A 166 -4.00 -9.72 -7.82
N ARG A 167 -2.79 -9.65 -8.40
CA ARG A 167 -2.39 -10.61 -9.46
C ARG A 167 -2.10 -11.99 -8.90
N THR A 168 -1.39 -12.07 -7.79
CA THR A 168 -1.06 -13.33 -7.12
C THR A 168 -2.28 -13.98 -6.49
N THR A 169 -3.17 -13.17 -5.90
CA THR A 169 -4.33 -13.67 -5.17
C THR A 169 -5.37 -14.35 -6.07
N ARG A 170 -5.58 -13.89 -7.31
CA ARG A 170 -6.53 -14.53 -8.24
C ARG A 170 -6.11 -15.95 -8.63
N ALA A 171 -4.84 -16.12 -9.02
CA ALA A 171 -4.32 -17.44 -9.38
C ALA A 171 -4.35 -18.41 -8.18
N GLU A 172 -3.97 -17.93 -6.98
CA GLU A 172 -4.02 -18.70 -5.75
C GLU A 172 -5.46 -19.09 -5.35
N LEU A 173 -6.42 -18.22 -5.55
CA LEU A 173 -7.83 -18.49 -5.27
C LEU A 173 -8.41 -19.54 -6.23
N GLN A 174 -8.08 -19.47 -7.52
CA GLN A 174 -8.48 -20.46 -8.50
C GLN A 174 -7.89 -21.83 -8.16
N ALA A 175 -6.58 -21.91 -7.93
CA ALA A 175 -5.93 -23.17 -7.56
C ALA A 175 -6.51 -23.76 -6.26
N SER A 176 -6.80 -22.93 -5.26
CA SER A 176 -7.41 -23.37 -3.99
C SER A 176 -8.86 -23.82 -4.16
N ALA A 177 -9.62 -23.21 -5.09
CA ALA A 177 -10.99 -23.64 -5.41
C ALA A 177 -10.99 -24.99 -6.12
N ASP A 178 -10.08 -25.20 -7.08
CA ASP A 178 -9.97 -26.44 -7.84
C ASP A 178 -9.47 -27.59 -6.94
N GLU A 179 -8.55 -27.30 -6.02
CA GLU A 179 -8.12 -28.26 -5.00
C GLU A 179 -9.28 -28.69 -4.09
N LEU A 180 -10.11 -27.75 -3.65
CA LEU A 180 -11.30 -28.06 -2.83
C LEU A 180 -12.33 -28.84 -3.63
N ARG A 181 -12.58 -28.50 -4.91
CA ARG A 181 -13.48 -29.25 -5.79
C ARG A 181 -13.02 -30.68 -5.98
N GLY A 182 -11.70 -30.89 -6.22
CA GLY A 182 -11.16 -32.24 -6.43
C GLY A 182 -11.22 -33.13 -5.17
N LYS A 183 -11.04 -32.53 -3.99
CA LYS A 183 -11.03 -33.26 -2.70
C LYS A 183 -12.43 -33.60 -2.17
N VAL A 184 -13.44 -32.84 -2.54
CA VAL A 184 -14.82 -32.98 -2.07
C VAL A 184 -15.75 -33.24 -3.28
N ALA A 185 -15.20 -33.86 -4.35
CA ALA A 185 -15.96 -34.22 -5.53
C ALA A 185 -17.16 -35.11 -5.15
N GLY A 186 -18.37 -34.71 -5.58
CA GLY A 186 -19.60 -35.43 -5.30
C GLY A 186 -20.43 -34.92 -4.12
N SER A 187 -19.98 -33.95 -3.33
CA SER A 187 -20.79 -33.32 -2.28
C SER A 187 -21.42 -32.00 -2.75
N ALA A 188 -22.69 -31.75 -2.41
CA ALA A 188 -23.39 -30.49 -2.65
C ALA A 188 -22.77 -29.30 -1.85
N PHE A 189 -21.93 -29.58 -0.87
CA PHE A 189 -21.29 -28.61 0.02
C PHE A 189 -20.46 -27.53 -0.71
N VAL A 190 -19.66 -27.94 -1.72
CA VAL A 190 -18.76 -26.97 -2.40
C VAL A 190 -19.54 -25.97 -3.26
N PRO A 191 -20.52 -26.36 -4.07
CA PRO A 191 -21.35 -25.43 -4.81
C PRO A 191 -22.11 -24.44 -3.93
N GLU A 192 -22.71 -24.90 -2.84
CA GLU A 192 -23.45 -24.05 -1.90
C GLU A 192 -22.54 -23.04 -1.20
N MET A 193 -21.36 -23.48 -0.75
CA MET A 193 -20.34 -22.59 -0.16
C MET A 193 -19.90 -21.52 -1.17
N LEU A 194 -19.66 -21.87 -2.42
CA LEU A 194 -19.25 -20.93 -3.46
C LEU A 194 -20.38 -19.94 -3.76
N ALA A 195 -21.63 -20.37 -3.86
CA ALA A 195 -22.78 -19.49 -4.05
C ALA A 195 -22.96 -18.49 -2.89
N ALA A 196 -22.75 -18.95 -1.65
CA ALA A 196 -22.78 -18.08 -0.47
C ALA A 196 -21.65 -17.04 -0.46
N LEU A 197 -20.46 -17.42 -0.95
CA LEU A 197 -19.33 -16.50 -1.12
C LEU A 197 -19.60 -15.48 -2.22
N ASP A 198 -20.17 -15.89 -3.36
CA ASP A 198 -20.56 -14.99 -4.45
C ASP A 198 -21.60 -13.97 -3.98
N ALA A 199 -22.55 -14.39 -3.15
CA ALA A 199 -23.52 -13.48 -2.54
C ALA A 199 -22.85 -12.48 -1.56
N ALA A 200 -21.85 -12.93 -0.82
CA ALA A 200 -21.08 -12.05 0.07
C ALA A 200 -20.24 -11.06 -0.74
N ASP A 201 -19.59 -11.50 -1.81
CA ASP A 201 -18.82 -10.63 -2.72
C ASP A 201 -19.70 -9.54 -3.33
N ARG A 202 -20.91 -9.87 -3.79
CA ARG A 202 -21.88 -8.88 -4.29
C ARG A 202 -22.29 -7.87 -3.23
N ARG A 203 -22.49 -8.29 -1.98
CA ARG A 203 -22.81 -7.38 -0.86
C ARG A 203 -21.65 -6.45 -0.53
N LEU A 204 -20.43 -6.96 -0.51
CA LEU A 204 -19.23 -6.15 -0.29
C LEU A 204 -18.99 -5.17 -1.44
N ALA A 205 -19.20 -5.61 -2.69
CA ALA A 205 -19.14 -4.73 -3.86
C ALA A 205 -20.20 -3.61 -3.79
N ALA A 206 -21.39 -3.90 -3.24
CA ALA A 206 -22.41 -2.87 -3.05
C ALA A 206 -21.98 -1.78 -2.06
N LEU A 207 -21.08 -2.07 -1.11
CA LEU A 207 -20.50 -1.07 -0.21
C LEU A 207 -19.61 -0.06 -0.93
N SER A 208 -19.17 -0.35 -2.16
CA SER A 208 -18.46 0.63 -2.99
C SER A 208 -19.35 1.82 -3.40
N LYS A 209 -20.66 1.72 -3.25
CA LYS A 209 -21.62 2.80 -3.45
C LYS A 209 -21.78 3.72 -2.24
N ALA A 210 -21.32 3.30 -1.06
CA ALA A 210 -21.36 4.13 0.15
C ALA A 210 -20.45 5.37 0.02
N PRO A 211 -20.70 6.46 0.75
CA PRO A 211 -19.82 7.62 0.77
C PRO A 211 -18.37 7.23 1.10
N MET A 212 -17.44 7.75 0.32
CA MET A 212 -16.02 7.36 0.32
C MET A 212 -15.37 7.45 1.71
N PHE A 213 -15.68 8.48 2.47
CA PHE A 213 -15.12 8.71 3.82
C PHE A 213 -15.70 7.75 4.89
N LEU A 214 -16.87 7.16 4.66
CA LEU A 214 -17.45 6.15 5.57
C LEU A 214 -16.95 4.72 5.30
N ARG A 215 -16.47 4.42 4.09
CA ARG A 215 -16.01 3.07 3.70
C ARG A 215 -14.92 2.50 4.62
N PRO A 216 -13.88 3.25 5.04
CA PRO A 216 -12.87 2.75 5.95
C PRO A 216 -13.42 2.27 7.29
N PHE A 217 -14.58 2.79 7.71
CA PHE A 217 -15.23 2.45 8.98
C PHE A 217 -16.29 1.34 8.82
N ILE A 218 -16.95 1.24 7.66
CA ILE A 218 -18.04 0.28 7.41
C ILE A 218 -17.50 -1.05 6.88
N VAL A 219 -16.52 -1.03 5.97
CA VAL A 219 -16.02 -2.25 5.30
C VAL A 219 -15.38 -3.24 6.27
N PRO A 220 -14.48 -2.85 7.21
CA PRO A 220 -13.85 -3.80 8.12
C PRO A 220 -14.83 -4.56 9.04
N PRO A 221 -15.78 -3.92 9.76
CA PRO A 221 -16.71 -4.63 10.60
C PRO A 221 -17.70 -5.50 9.79
N CYS A 222 -18.16 -5.02 8.64
CA CYS A 222 -19.01 -5.81 7.75
C CYS A 222 -18.30 -7.10 7.29
N MET A 223 -17.04 -6.99 6.91
CA MET A 223 -16.23 -8.14 6.52
C MET A 223 -15.98 -9.12 7.66
N TRP A 224 -15.64 -8.62 8.84
CA TRP A 224 -15.46 -9.47 10.02
C TRP A 224 -16.72 -10.28 10.32
N TRP A 225 -17.90 -9.64 10.28
CA TRP A 225 -19.18 -10.28 10.48
C TRP A 225 -19.51 -11.32 9.41
N GLN A 226 -19.33 -10.98 8.12
CA GLN A 226 -19.56 -11.91 7.01
C GLN A 226 -18.59 -13.09 7.06
N ARG A 227 -17.30 -12.86 7.32
CA ARG A 227 -16.32 -13.93 7.52
C ARG A 227 -16.76 -14.89 8.62
N ARG A 228 -17.18 -14.35 9.78
CA ARG A 228 -17.62 -15.16 10.92
C ARG A 228 -18.88 -15.97 10.60
N ARG A 229 -19.86 -15.36 9.91
CA ARG A 229 -21.10 -16.00 9.49
C ARG A 229 -20.85 -17.11 8.47
N LEU A 230 -20.11 -16.85 7.41
CA LEU A 230 -19.79 -17.81 6.35
C LEU A 230 -18.96 -18.97 6.90
N THR A 231 -17.94 -18.69 7.72
CA THR A 231 -17.12 -19.74 8.34
C THR A 231 -17.96 -20.67 9.22
N ARG A 232 -18.87 -20.12 10.04
CA ARG A 232 -19.73 -20.93 10.89
C ARG A 232 -20.66 -21.82 10.08
N ARG A 233 -21.28 -21.31 9.01
CA ARG A 233 -22.15 -22.09 8.14
C ARG A 233 -21.37 -23.18 7.44
N ALA A 234 -20.26 -22.83 6.78
CA ALA A 234 -19.44 -23.80 6.06
C ALA A 234 -18.90 -24.92 6.96
N VAL A 235 -18.50 -24.61 8.19
CA VAL A 235 -18.05 -25.64 9.16
C VAL A 235 -19.22 -26.51 9.65
N ALA A 236 -20.42 -25.94 9.84
CA ALA A 236 -21.59 -26.72 10.22
C ALA A 236 -22.00 -27.72 9.11
N GLU A 237 -22.02 -27.26 7.86
CA GLU A 237 -22.31 -28.10 6.68
C GLU A 237 -21.25 -29.18 6.47
N LEU A 238 -19.95 -28.83 6.66
CA LEU A 238 -18.85 -29.78 6.60
C LEU A 238 -19.01 -30.88 7.67
N ARG A 239 -19.44 -30.55 8.88
CA ARG A 239 -19.74 -31.52 9.96
C ARG A 239 -20.90 -32.44 9.59
N ALA A 240 -21.98 -31.89 8.99
CA ALA A 240 -23.11 -32.68 8.52
C ALA A 240 -22.69 -33.63 7.39
N THR A 241 -21.78 -33.19 6.53
CA THR A 241 -21.22 -34.04 5.45
C THR A 241 -20.30 -35.12 6.03
N ALA A 242 -19.48 -34.81 7.02
CA ALA A 242 -18.62 -35.78 7.69
C ALA A 242 -19.43 -36.90 8.39
N ALA A 243 -20.62 -36.58 8.91
CA ALA A 243 -21.52 -37.60 9.50
C ALA A 243 -22.06 -38.60 8.46
N ARG A 244 -22.00 -38.25 7.15
CA ARG A 244 -22.50 -39.09 6.05
C ARG A 244 -21.37 -39.73 5.21
N SER A 245 -20.10 -39.37 5.44
CA SER A 245 -18.97 -39.84 4.63
C SER A 245 -17.76 -40.10 5.52
N THR A 246 -17.31 -41.36 5.57
CA THR A 246 -16.13 -41.78 6.34
C THR A 246 -14.85 -41.08 5.86
N VAL A 247 -14.68 -40.86 4.54
CA VAL A 247 -13.51 -40.16 3.97
C VAL A 247 -13.41 -38.72 4.44
N VAL A 248 -14.56 -38.04 4.59
CA VAL A 248 -14.58 -36.65 5.12
C VAL A 248 -14.39 -36.64 6.63
N ALA A 249 -14.90 -37.66 7.33
CA ALA A 249 -14.73 -37.79 8.78
C ALA A 249 -13.27 -37.98 9.19
N GLU A 250 -12.52 -38.86 8.51
CA GLU A 250 -11.11 -39.12 8.80
C GLU A 250 -10.22 -37.89 8.63
N ARG A 251 -10.55 -36.99 7.73
CA ARG A 251 -9.75 -35.80 7.42
C ARG A 251 -10.46 -34.49 7.77
N HIS A 252 -11.47 -34.53 8.66
CA HIS A 252 -12.31 -33.38 8.97
C HIS A 252 -11.52 -32.13 9.38
N ALA A 253 -10.53 -32.27 10.28
CA ALA A 253 -9.70 -31.15 10.73
C ALA A 253 -8.87 -30.51 9.61
N HIS A 254 -8.46 -31.29 8.63
CA HIS A 254 -7.75 -30.79 7.45
C HIS A 254 -8.69 -29.98 6.55
N PHE A 255 -9.88 -30.52 6.24
CA PHE A 255 -10.88 -29.84 5.43
C PHE A 255 -11.40 -28.56 6.11
N GLU A 256 -11.63 -28.58 7.40
CA GLU A 256 -12.04 -27.40 8.15
C GLU A 256 -11.00 -26.27 8.05
N ARG A 257 -9.71 -26.58 8.20
CA ARG A 257 -8.62 -25.61 8.02
C ARG A 257 -8.56 -25.06 6.60
N ALA A 258 -8.71 -25.92 5.59
CA ALA A 258 -8.70 -25.52 4.18
C ALA A 258 -9.88 -24.59 3.85
N VAL A 259 -11.09 -24.92 4.29
CA VAL A 259 -12.30 -24.11 4.09
C VAL A 259 -12.17 -22.75 4.77
N ARG A 260 -11.72 -22.70 6.05
CA ARG A 260 -11.48 -21.45 6.78
C ARG A 260 -10.47 -20.56 6.06
N LYS A 261 -9.39 -21.15 5.56
CA LYS A 261 -8.32 -20.46 4.83
C LYS A 261 -8.83 -19.94 3.49
N TYR A 262 -9.62 -20.72 2.76
CA TYR A 262 -10.21 -20.33 1.49
C TYR A 262 -11.18 -19.14 1.65
N ILE A 263 -12.13 -19.23 2.58
CA ILE A 263 -13.10 -18.16 2.88
C ILE A 263 -12.34 -16.86 3.26
N ALA A 264 -11.34 -16.97 4.13
CA ALA A 264 -10.56 -15.81 4.55
C ALA A 264 -9.83 -15.15 3.38
N ARG A 265 -9.17 -15.93 2.51
CA ARG A 265 -8.43 -15.43 1.35
C ARG A 265 -9.36 -14.78 0.33
N ARG A 266 -10.50 -15.41 0.03
CA ARG A 266 -11.45 -14.87 -0.94
C ARG A 266 -12.05 -13.56 -0.49
N LEU A 267 -12.54 -13.45 0.74
CA LEU A 267 -13.06 -12.21 1.29
C LEU A 267 -11.98 -11.12 1.38
N GLN A 268 -10.74 -11.49 1.68
CA GLN A 268 -9.62 -10.55 1.68
C GLN A 268 -9.34 -10.00 0.27
N ALA A 269 -9.44 -10.83 -0.78
CA ALA A 269 -9.27 -10.38 -2.15
C ALA A 269 -10.37 -9.36 -2.54
N THR A 270 -11.63 -9.65 -2.23
CA THR A 270 -12.75 -8.73 -2.48
C THR A 270 -12.57 -7.40 -1.73
N ARG A 271 -12.13 -7.48 -0.48
CA ARG A 271 -11.79 -6.29 0.32
C ARG A 271 -10.74 -5.43 -0.36
N GLN A 272 -9.66 -6.04 -0.85
CA GLN A 272 -8.56 -5.33 -1.51
C GLN A 272 -9.04 -4.54 -2.72
N VAL A 273 -10.01 -5.08 -3.50
CA VAL A 273 -10.62 -4.36 -4.64
C VAL A 273 -11.36 -3.11 -4.16
N VAL A 274 -12.27 -3.28 -3.18
CA VAL A 274 -13.09 -2.18 -2.66
C VAL A 274 -12.21 -1.09 -1.99
N GLU A 275 -11.20 -1.52 -1.23
CA GLU A 275 -10.24 -0.60 -0.60
C GLU A 275 -9.38 0.13 -1.64
N PHE A 276 -8.93 -0.56 -2.69
CA PHE A 276 -8.13 0.04 -3.74
C PHE A 276 -8.85 1.20 -4.42
N GLU A 277 -10.09 1.00 -4.91
CA GLU A 277 -10.90 2.06 -5.52
C GLU A 277 -11.11 3.24 -4.57
N THR A 278 -11.27 2.95 -3.28
CA THR A 278 -11.47 3.99 -2.27
C THR A 278 -10.19 4.82 -2.08
N TYR A 279 -9.05 4.16 -1.90
CA TYR A 279 -7.78 4.86 -1.69
C TYR A 279 -7.29 5.57 -2.95
N GLU A 280 -7.58 5.07 -4.15
CA GLU A 280 -7.28 5.75 -5.41
C GLU A 280 -8.03 7.09 -5.52
N LYS A 281 -9.33 7.11 -5.22
CA LYS A 281 -10.14 8.32 -5.20
C LYS A 281 -9.70 9.30 -4.10
N LEU A 282 -9.41 8.79 -2.90
CA LEU A 282 -8.88 9.61 -1.79
C LEU A 282 -7.53 10.23 -2.13
N PHE A 283 -6.66 9.48 -2.80
CA PHE A 283 -5.36 9.97 -3.25
C PHE A 283 -5.48 11.03 -4.34
N SER A 284 -6.43 10.87 -5.28
CA SER A 284 -6.73 11.88 -6.28
C SER A 284 -7.22 13.18 -5.64
N LEU A 285 -8.17 13.08 -4.70
CA LEU A 285 -8.66 14.25 -3.96
C LEU A 285 -7.57 14.91 -3.14
N TRP A 286 -6.72 14.11 -2.47
CA TRP A 286 -5.58 14.63 -1.74
C TRP A 286 -4.62 15.41 -2.64
N HIS A 287 -4.34 14.97 -3.85
CA HIS A 287 -3.50 15.70 -4.81
C HIS A 287 -4.06 17.08 -5.14
N VAL A 288 -5.39 17.15 -5.36
CA VAL A 288 -6.08 18.42 -5.65
C VAL A 288 -5.99 19.39 -4.48
N LEU A 289 -5.97 18.90 -3.24
CA LEU A 289 -5.87 19.74 -2.04
C LEU A 289 -4.39 20.08 -1.69
N HIS A 290 -3.48 19.13 -1.84
CA HIS A 290 -2.08 19.29 -1.46
C HIS A 290 -1.35 20.35 -2.32
N LEU A 291 -1.68 20.43 -3.61
CA LEU A 291 -1.02 21.34 -4.53
C LEU A 291 -1.28 22.82 -4.22
N PRO A 292 -2.51 23.32 -4.01
CA PRO A 292 -2.77 24.69 -3.58
C PRO A 292 -2.14 25.02 -2.22
N LEU A 293 -2.17 24.10 -1.26
CA LEU A 293 -1.52 24.28 0.05
C LEU A 293 -0.02 24.47 -0.10
N PHE A 294 0.60 23.76 -1.02
CA PHE A 294 2.01 23.93 -1.34
C PHE A 294 2.32 25.31 -1.93
N PHE A 295 1.51 25.81 -2.87
CA PHE A 295 1.66 27.16 -3.41
C PHE A 295 1.47 28.23 -2.33
N MET A 296 0.51 28.03 -1.45
CA MET A 296 0.31 28.90 -0.27
C MET A 296 1.58 28.95 0.61
N LEU A 297 2.18 27.79 0.88
CA LEU A 297 3.44 27.71 1.61
C LEU A 297 4.58 28.44 0.90
N LEU A 298 4.70 28.27 -0.43
CA LEU A 298 5.74 28.92 -1.21
C LEU A 298 5.64 30.45 -1.11
N VAL A 299 4.43 31.00 -1.29
CA VAL A 299 4.17 32.44 -1.17
C VAL A 299 4.46 32.93 0.27
N ALA A 300 3.93 32.24 1.28
CA ALA A 300 4.15 32.60 2.67
C ALA A 300 5.63 32.54 3.07
N GLY A 301 6.38 31.56 2.57
CA GLY A 301 7.82 31.42 2.79
C GLY A 301 8.61 32.55 2.14
N VAL A 302 8.31 32.93 0.91
CA VAL A 302 8.96 34.07 0.24
C VAL A 302 8.66 35.36 0.98
N VAL A 303 7.42 35.62 1.35
CA VAL A 303 7.03 36.81 2.13
C VAL A 303 7.77 36.84 3.46
N HIS A 304 7.85 35.69 4.15
CA HIS A 304 8.61 35.61 5.42
C HIS A 304 10.09 35.98 5.24
N VAL A 305 10.77 35.37 4.25
CA VAL A 305 12.19 35.62 3.98
C VAL A 305 12.42 37.08 3.63
N VAL A 306 11.61 37.67 2.76
CA VAL A 306 11.72 39.10 2.41
C VAL A 306 11.50 39.99 3.65
N ALA A 307 10.44 39.73 4.41
CA ALA A 307 10.12 40.56 5.59
C ALA A 307 11.24 40.55 6.65
N VAL A 308 11.84 39.37 6.90
CA VAL A 308 12.95 39.26 7.89
C VAL A 308 14.24 39.91 7.41
N HIS A 309 14.45 40.09 6.11
CA HIS A 309 15.67 40.74 5.59
C HIS A 309 15.50 42.23 5.26
N VAL A 310 14.26 42.71 5.15
CA VAL A 310 13.96 44.12 4.83
C VAL A 310 13.61 44.92 6.08
N TYR A 311 12.99 44.32 7.05
CA TYR A 311 12.54 44.91 8.31
C TYR A 311 13.26 44.30 9.52
#